data_743b6af4dadff363e62e0cc41d93af00
#
_entry.id   743b6af4dadff363e62e0cc41d93af00
#
_cell.length_a   1.000
_cell.length_b   1.000
_cell.length_c   1.000
_cell.angle_alpha   90.00
_cell.angle_beta   90.00
_cell.angle_gamma   90.00
#
_symmetry.space_group_name_H-M   'P 1'
#
loop_
_entity.id
_entity.type
_entity.pdbx_description
1 polymer ?
#
loop_
_entity_poly.entity_id
_entity_poly.type
_entity_poly.pdbx_seq_one_letter_code
_entity_poly.pdbx_strand_id
1 'polypeptide(L)'
;MIPGMHENLNWAVLGTGVIANEMAQALQKMGKSLYAVGNRTHEKAVTFAEKYGVSKVYDKIDDMFYDDAVDIIYIASPHNTHYAFMEQALLHGKHLLVEKSITLNSRELDNMIALANEKHLLLAEAMTIWHMPLYQKLWEIVKSGELGKVQIITMNFGSFKEYDMKNRFFNMDLAGGAMLDIGVYALSIVRSFMDETPDDIVSQWKASPTGSDEQATILLKNGSGQMATVALSMHSKQPKRAMISCEQGYIEIMEYPRADKAVIVDANTGNVREIACGDTANALYYEMLDMENAVKTGDASSMHLAYSKDVMDIMTRLRKSWNMKYPGETW
;
A
#
# COMPACT_ATOMS: atom_id res chain seq x y z
N MET A 1 1.26 -18.02 22.42
CA MET A 1 2.12 -16.82 22.52
C MET A 1 3.51 -17.21 22.06
N ILE A 2 4.08 -16.46 21.14
CA ILE A 2 5.46 -16.66 20.67
C ILE A 2 6.37 -16.27 21.86
N PRO A 3 7.35 -17.09 22.26
CA PRO A 3 8.23 -16.77 23.40
C PRO A 3 8.99 -15.46 23.15
N GLY A 4 8.92 -14.51 24.07
CA GLY A 4 9.59 -13.21 24.01
C GLY A 4 8.75 -12.03 23.51
N MET A 5 7.48 -12.25 23.15
CA MET A 5 6.59 -11.19 22.67
C MET A 5 5.95 -10.45 23.86
N HIS A 6 5.93 -9.13 23.82
CA HIS A 6 5.23 -8.30 24.81
C HIS A 6 3.72 -8.53 24.72
N GLU A 7 3.02 -8.57 25.87
CA GLU A 7 1.57 -8.70 25.92
C GLU A 7 0.87 -7.55 25.15
N ASN A 8 1.44 -6.35 25.23
CA ASN A 8 1.12 -5.19 24.40
C ASN A 8 2.29 -4.91 23.46
N LEU A 9 2.05 -5.00 22.15
CA LEU A 9 3.06 -4.72 21.15
C LEU A 9 3.45 -3.23 21.13
N ASN A 10 4.74 -2.95 21.16
CA ASN A 10 5.30 -1.61 21.10
C ASN A 10 5.59 -1.22 19.65
N TRP A 11 4.90 -0.19 19.19
CA TRP A 11 5.10 0.38 17.88
C TRP A 11 6.15 1.49 17.88
N ALA A 12 7.02 1.48 16.90
CA ALA A 12 7.88 2.60 16.54
C ALA A 12 7.50 3.11 15.15
N VAL A 13 7.64 4.42 14.92
CA VAL A 13 7.48 5.01 13.60
C VAL A 13 8.79 5.61 13.09
N LEU A 14 9.13 5.29 11.83
CA LEU A 14 10.25 5.88 11.13
C LEU A 14 9.73 6.88 10.12
N GLY A 15 9.85 8.17 10.43
CA GLY A 15 9.28 9.28 9.68
C GLY A 15 8.23 10.04 10.47
N THR A 16 8.02 11.31 10.12
CA THR A 16 7.09 12.24 10.82
C THR A 16 6.17 12.97 9.84
N GLY A 17 5.97 12.40 8.64
CA GLY A 17 5.14 12.96 7.58
C GLY A 17 3.63 12.85 7.89
N VAL A 18 2.81 13.20 6.89
CA VAL A 18 1.35 13.19 7.02
C VAL A 18 0.85 11.82 7.47
N ILE A 19 1.30 10.75 6.81
CA ILE A 19 0.81 9.40 7.12
C ILE A 19 1.26 8.91 8.50
N ALA A 20 2.45 9.30 8.97
CA ALA A 20 2.90 9.00 10.32
C ALA A 20 2.01 9.68 11.39
N ASN A 21 1.53 10.91 11.12
CA ASN A 21 0.56 11.59 11.97
C ASN A 21 -0.79 10.86 12.00
N GLU A 22 -1.29 10.38 10.86
CA GLU A 22 -2.52 9.58 10.80
C GLU A 22 -2.36 8.25 11.56
N MET A 23 -1.20 7.60 11.45
CA MET A 23 -0.87 6.39 12.18
C MET A 23 -0.88 6.59 13.70
N ALA A 24 -0.23 7.66 14.20
CA ALA A 24 -0.25 7.98 15.62
C ALA A 24 -1.69 8.22 16.15
N GLN A 25 -2.55 8.89 15.36
CA GLN A 25 -3.95 9.07 15.69
C GLN A 25 -4.74 7.75 15.70
N ALA A 26 -4.42 6.84 14.76
CA ALA A 26 -5.04 5.52 14.72
C ALA A 26 -4.69 4.70 15.97
N LEU A 27 -3.43 4.72 16.42
CA LEU A 27 -3.03 4.09 17.70
C LEU A 27 -3.79 4.66 18.89
N GLN A 28 -3.93 5.99 18.96
CA GLN A 28 -4.71 6.62 20.03
C GLN A 28 -6.17 6.18 20.04
N LYS A 29 -6.79 5.99 18.85
CA LYS A 29 -8.14 5.41 18.74
C LYS A 29 -8.20 3.95 19.24
N MET A 30 -7.12 3.20 19.13
CA MET A 30 -6.98 1.85 19.71
C MET A 30 -6.77 1.87 21.23
N GLY A 31 -6.71 3.04 21.85
CA GLY A 31 -6.37 3.19 23.28
C GLY A 31 -4.88 2.93 23.57
N LYS A 32 -4.01 3.06 22.57
CA LYS A 32 -2.58 2.79 22.65
C LYS A 32 -1.77 4.06 22.44
N SER A 33 -0.52 4.02 22.90
CA SER A 33 0.47 5.05 22.66
C SER A 33 1.58 4.51 21.77
N LEU A 34 2.08 5.34 20.86
CA LEU A 34 3.27 5.06 20.11
C LEU A 34 4.47 5.05 21.06
N TYR A 35 5.24 3.97 21.04
CA TYR A 35 6.39 3.82 21.95
C TYR A 35 7.55 4.73 21.51
N ALA A 36 7.89 4.73 20.22
CA ALA A 36 9.08 5.42 19.76
C ALA A 36 8.92 6.07 18.39
N VAL A 37 9.73 7.08 18.13
CA VAL A 37 9.84 7.76 16.84
C VAL A 37 11.28 8.02 16.46
N GLY A 38 11.60 7.81 15.17
CA GLY A 38 12.84 8.19 14.53
C GLY A 38 12.58 8.99 13.26
N ASN A 39 13.41 10.00 13.01
CA ASN A 39 13.36 10.78 11.78
C ASN A 39 14.74 11.33 11.43
N ARG A 40 15.06 11.47 10.14
CA ARG A 40 16.32 12.04 9.66
C ARG A 40 16.62 13.42 10.25
N THR A 41 15.60 14.23 10.44
CA THR A 41 15.70 15.53 11.15
C THR A 41 15.20 15.33 12.57
N HIS A 42 16.12 15.27 13.54
CA HIS A 42 15.81 14.95 14.93
C HIS A 42 14.75 15.88 15.54
N GLU A 43 14.84 17.18 15.29
CA GLU A 43 13.87 18.17 15.81
C GLU A 43 12.43 17.89 15.37
N LYS A 44 12.24 17.32 14.18
CA LYS A 44 10.90 16.90 13.73
C LYS A 44 10.39 15.68 14.51
N ALA A 45 11.29 14.77 14.91
CA ALA A 45 10.92 13.65 15.77
C ALA A 45 10.56 14.12 17.17
N VAL A 46 11.28 15.07 17.74
CA VAL A 46 10.96 15.69 19.03
C VAL A 46 9.58 16.35 18.99
N THR A 47 9.33 17.22 18.00
CA THR A 47 8.02 17.89 17.85
C THR A 47 6.87 16.88 17.68
N PHE A 48 7.10 15.80 16.94
CA PHE A 48 6.11 14.73 16.76
C PHE A 48 5.87 13.99 18.09
N ALA A 49 6.93 13.70 18.84
CA ALA A 49 6.83 13.03 20.14
C ALA A 49 6.05 13.86 21.17
N GLU A 50 6.31 15.16 21.25
CA GLU A 50 5.57 16.09 22.11
C GLU A 50 4.08 16.12 21.76
N LYS A 51 3.77 16.15 20.45
CA LYS A 51 2.37 16.19 19.96
C LYS A 51 1.56 14.95 20.32
N TYR A 52 2.17 13.76 20.27
CA TYR A 52 1.47 12.48 20.42
C TYR A 52 1.79 11.75 21.72
N GLY A 53 2.61 12.31 22.58
CA GLY A 53 3.01 11.68 23.84
C GLY A 53 3.88 10.44 23.64
N VAL A 54 4.78 10.47 22.62
CA VAL A 54 5.66 9.34 22.31
C VAL A 54 6.75 9.25 23.39
N SER A 55 6.96 8.03 23.92
CA SER A 55 7.84 7.82 25.08
C SER A 55 9.33 7.96 24.76
N LYS A 56 9.74 7.65 23.51
CA LYS A 56 11.16 7.61 23.12
C LYS A 56 11.40 8.27 21.76
N VAL A 57 12.42 9.13 21.72
CA VAL A 57 12.93 9.75 20.49
C VAL A 57 14.37 9.30 20.31
N TYR A 58 14.72 8.84 19.11
CA TYR A 58 16.09 8.43 18.81
C TYR A 58 16.88 9.58 18.18
N ASP A 59 18.10 9.79 18.65
CA ASP A 59 19.05 10.73 18.05
C ASP A 59 19.54 10.23 16.68
N LYS A 60 19.72 8.91 16.57
CA LYS A 60 20.05 8.23 15.33
C LYS A 60 18.98 7.19 15.02
N ILE A 61 18.58 7.13 13.75
CA ILE A 61 17.58 6.16 13.30
C ILE A 61 18.01 4.72 13.63
N ASP A 62 19.30 4.42 13.48
CA ASP A 62 19.85 3.09 13.69
C ASP A 62 19.60 2.58 15.12
N ASP A 63 19.59 3.46 16.12
CA ASP A 63 19.34 3.08 17.51
C ASP A 63 17.95 2.48 17.71
N MET A 64 16.98 2.79 16.83
CA MET A 64 15.65 2.19 16.83
C MET A 64 15.69 0.69 16.54
N PHE A 65 16.56 0.26 15.63
CA PHE A 65 16.67 -1.14 15.26
C PHE A 65 17.24 -2.00 16.39
N TYR A 66 18.12 -1.44 17.19
CA TYR A 66 18.77 -2.11 18.34
C TYR A 66 17.94 -2.08 19.63
N ASP A 67 16.81 -1.38 19.66
CA ASP A 67 15.96 -1.32 20.85
C ASP A 67 15.09 -2.57 20.99
N ASP A 68 15.42 -3.45 21.93
CA ASP A 68 14.69 -4.70 22.18
C ASP A 68 13.23 -4.47 22.63
N ALA A 69 12.90 -3.26 23.11
CA ALA A 69 11.52 -2.92 23.46
C ALA A 69 10.62 -2.63 22.27
N VAL A 70 11.16 -2.45 21.05
CA VAL A 70 10.38 -2.25 19.82
C VAL A 70 9.99 -3.59 19.22
N ASP A 71 8.69 -3.84 19.03
CA ASP A 71 8.17 -5.04 18.38
C ASP A 71 7.89 -4.82 16.89
N ILE A 72 7.24 -3.71 16.54
CA ILE A 72 6.83 -3.38 15.17
C ILE A 72 7.34 -2.01 14.78
N ILE A 73 7.96 -1.90 13.61
CA ILE A 73 8.33 -0.62 13.02
C ILE A 73 7.40 -0.30 11.84
N TYR A 74 6.74 0.85 11.91
CA TYR A 74 6.02 1.44 10.79
C TYR A 74 6.97 2.35 10.01
N ILE A 75 7.32 1.94 8.79
CA ILE A 75 8.21 2.71 7.92
C ILE A 75 7.39 3.67 7.06
N ALA A 76 7.47 4.97 7.36
CA ALA A 76 6.75 6.06 6.72
C ALA A 76 7.71 7.12 6.13
N SER A 77 8.83 6.66 5.61
CA SER A 77 9.88 7.45 4.96
C SER A 77 9.65 7.54 3.42
N PRO A 78 10.43 8.29 2.65
CA PRO A 78 10.35 8.25 1.19
C PRO A 78 10.67 6.87 0.60
N HIS A 79 10.01 6.49 -0.50
CA HIS A 79 10.10 5.16 -1.13
C HIS A 79 11.52 4.66 -1.35
N ASN A 80 12.44 5.54 -1.80
CA ASN A 80 13.84 5.21 -2.07
C ASN A 80 14.66 4.81 -0.82
N THR A 81 14.09 4.94 0.36
CA THR A 81 14.76 4.59 1.64
C THR A 81 14.19 3.32 2.28
N HIS A 82 13.05 2.82 1.79
CA HIS A 82 12.36 1.68 2.40
C HIS A 82 13.25 0.46 2.47
N TYR A 83 13.89 0.07 1.36
CA TYR A 83 14.70 -1.15 1.28
C TYR A 83 15.79 -1.20 2.36
N ALA A 84 16.58 -0.11 2.49
CA ALA A 84 17.66 -0.06 3.46
C ALA A 84 17.16 -0.14 4.91
N PHE A 85 16.05 0.54 5.23
CA PHE A 85 15.47 0.49 6.57
C PHE A 85 14.80 -0.85 6.88
N MET A 86 14.13 -1.45 5.89
CA MET A 86 13.55 -2.80 6.03
C MET A 86 14.63 -3.84 6.34
N GLU A 87 15.74 -3.81 5.59
CA GLU A 87 16.86 -4.73 5.80
C GLU A 87 17.41 -4.63 7.23
N GLN A 88 17.70 -3.41 7.70
CA GLN A 88 18.20 -3.21 9.06
C GLN A 88 17.21 -3.65 10.12
N ALA A 89 15.94 -3.31 9.98
CA ALA A 89 14.91 -3.69 10.94
C ALA A 89 14.71 -5.22 11.01
N LEU A 90 14.66 -5.90 9.86
CA LEU A 90 14.54 -7.37 9.83
C LEU A 90 15.77 -8.08 10.40
N LEU A 91 16.99 -7.59 10.12
CA LEU A 91 18.21 -8.14 10.69
C LEU A 91 18.23 -8.05 12.22
N HIS A 92 17.52 -7.06 12.80
CA HIS A 92 17.44 -6.84 14.25
C HIS A 92 16.13 -7.34 14.87
N GLY A 93 15.42 -8.22 14.17
CA GLY A 93 14.27 -8.94 14.75
C GLY A 93 12.99 -8.12 14.87
N LYS A 94 12.79 -7.09 14.03
CA LYS A 94 11.57 -6.25 14.06
C LYS A 94 10.55 -6.69 13.02
N HIS A 95 9.27 -6.80 13.40
CA HIS A 95 8.17 -6.90 12.46
C HIS A 95 7.99 -5.58 11.73
N LEU A 96 7.53 -5.62 10.47
CA LEU A 96 7.46 -4.43 9.62
C LEU A 96 6.09 -4.23 9.00
N LEU A 97 5.56 -3.03 9.16
CA LEU A 97 4.50 -2.46 8.33
C LEU A 97 5.11 -1.30 7.54
N VAL A 98 5.16 -1.41 6.23
CA VAL A 98 5.90 -0.47 5.37
C VAL A 98 4.94 0.27 4.46
N GLU A 99 5.03 1.60 4.42
CA GLU A 99 4.22 2.40 3.52
C GLU A 99 4.32 1.97 2.06
N LYS A 100 3.21 2.17 1.37
CA LYS A 100 3.13 1.92 -0.08
C LYS A 100 3.90 3.02 -0.85
N SER A 101 4.55 2.71 -1.92
CA SER A 101 4.88 1.37 -2.42
C SER A 101 6.01 0.79 -1.59
N ILE A 102 5.85 -0.46 -1.21
CA ILE A 102 6.73 -1.11 -0.23
C ILE A 102 8.22 -1.08 -0.62
N THR A 103 8.53 -1.26 -1.90
CA THR A 103 9.88 -1.18 -2.47
C THR A 103 9.86 -0.45 -3.83
N LEU A 104 11.02 -0.25 -4.43
CA LEU A 104 11.10 0.32 -5.77
C LEU A 104 10.82 -0.72 -6.86
N ASN A 105 11.16 -1.98 -6.64
CA ASN A 105 11.00 -3.06 -7.61
C ASN A 105 10.82 -4.42 -6.95
N SER A 106 10.44 -5.41 -7.77
CA SER A 106 10.19 -6.79 -7.32
C SER A 106 11.41 -7.48 -6.72
N ARG A 107 12.63 -7.21 -7.23
CA ARG A 107 13.85 -7.80 -6.69
C ARG A 107 14.10 -7.37 -5.24
N GLU A 108 13.92 -6.08 -4.97
CA GLU A 108 14.02 -5.56 -3.60
C GLU A 108 13.00 -6.23 -2.68
N LEU A 109 11.74 -6.36 -3.13
CA LEU A 109 10.70 -6.99 -2.35
C LEU A 109 10.98 -8.47 -2.12
N ASP A 110 11.41 -9.22 -3.14
CA ASP A 110 11.77 -10.63 -3.01
C ASP A 110 12.88 -10.85 -1.99
N ASN A 111 13.91 -9.99 -1.97
CA ASN A 111 14.98 -10.05 -0.98
C ASN A 111 14.44 -9.83 0.44
N MET A 112 13.55 -8.85 0.64
CA MET A 112 12.98 -8.56 1.95
C MET A 112 12.02 -9.66 2.43
N ILE A 113 11.24 -10.25 1.52
CA ILE A 113 10.40 -11.41 1.83
C ILE A 113 11.26 -12.60 2.26
N ALA A 114 12.34 -12.89 1.53
CA ALA A 114 13.26 -13.97 1.88
C ALA A 114 13.90 -13.75 3.27
N LEU A 115 14.36 -12.53 3.55
CA LEU A 115 14.94 -12.18 4.84
C LEU A 115 13.91 -12.25 5.98
N ALA A 116 12.69 -11.75 5.78
CA ALA A 116 11.62 -11.83 6.76
C ALA A 116 11.27 -13.29 7.10
N ASN A 117 11.19 -14.16 6.08
CA ASN A 117 10.95 -15.59 6.27
C ASN A 117 12.10 -16.28 7.01
N GLU A 118 13.37 -15.97 6.67
CA GLU A 118 14.55 -16.48 7.37
C GLU A 118 14.54 -16.13 8.86
N LYS A 119 14.13 -14.90 9.16
CA LYS A 119 14.07 -14.37 10.54
C LYS A 119 12.77 -14.70 11.27
N HIS A 120 11.81 -15.37 10.63
CA HIS A 120 10.47 -15.63 11.16
C HIS A 120 9.73 -14.37 11.60
N LEU A 121 9.87 -13.31 10.81
CA LEU A 121 9.26 -11.99 11.05
C LEU A 121 8.13 -11.72 10.07
N LEU A 122 7.19 -10.91 10.51
CA LEU A 122 6.09 -10.45 9.67
C LEU A 122 6.54 -9.19 8.92
N LEU A 123 6.38 -9.23 7.61
CA LEU A 123 6.55 -8.12 6.69
C LEU A 123 5.23 -7.87 5.96
N ALA A 124 4.76 -6.63 5.95
CA ALA A 124 3.54 -6.25 5.26
C ALA A 124 3.65 -4.85 4.63
N GLU A 125 2.92 -4.66 3.54
CA GLU A 125 2.71 -3.34 2.93
C GLU A 125 1.52 -2.65 3.58
N ALA A 126 1.68 -1.38 3.95
CA ALA A 126 0.61 -0.53 4.45
C ALA A 126 -0.30 -0.11 3.28
N MET A 127 -1.11 -1.05 2.83
CA MET A 127 -2.08 -0.88 1.76
C MET A 127 -3.50 -0.93 2.34
N THR A 128 -4.06 0.22 2.63
CA THR A 128 -5.38 0.36 3.28
C THR A 128 -6.50 -0.43 2.61
N ILE A 129 -6.42 -0.66 1.28
CA ILE A 129 -7.39 -1.46 0.52
C ILE A 129 -7.57 -2.85 1.12
N TRP A 130 -6.48 -3.50 1.57
CA TRP A 130 -6.54 -4.86 2.11
C TRP A 130 -7.35 -4.95 3.42
N HIS A 131 -7.44 -3.85 4.16
CA HIS A 131 -7.92 -3.81 5.55
C HIS A 131 -9.29 -3.14 5.69
N MET A 132 -9.76 -2.42 4.64
CA MET A 132 -11.09 -1.81 4.68
C MET A 132 -12.19 -2.86 4.68
N PRO A 133 -13.13 -2.83 5.62
CA PRO A 133 -14.23 -3.82 5.72
C PRO A 133 -15.08 -3.91 4.45
N LEU A 134 -15.19 -2.80 3.70
CA LEU A 134 -15.90 -2.80 2.41
C LEU A 134 -15.33 -3.83 1.45
N TYR A 135 -14.00 -3.91 1.30
CA TYR A 135 -13.39 -4.83 0.34
C TYR A 135 -13.58 -6.29 0.74
N GLN A 136 -13.50 -6.61 2.03
CA GLN A 136 -13.82 -7.95 2.51
C GLN A 136 -15.25 -8.34 2.08
N LYS A 137 -16.21 -7.43 2.25
CA LYS A 137 -17.59 -7.64 1.84
C LYS A 137 -17.77 -7.79 0.33
N LEU A 138 -17.07 -6.99 -0.47
CA LEU A 138 -17.13 -7.06 -1.93
C LEU A 138 -16.49 -8.35 -2.46
N TRP A 139 -15.39 -8.81 -1.89
CA TRP A 139 -14.78 -10.09 -2.25
C TRP A 139 -15.69 -11.27 -1.91
N GLU A 140 -16.40 -11.24 -0.78
CA GLU A 140 -17.43 -12.24 -0.46
C GLU A 140 -18.52 -12.28 -1.52
N ILE A 141 -19.03 -11.12 -1.93
CA ILE A 141 -20.09 -11.01 -2.97
C ILE A 141 -19.60 -11.57 -4.30
N VAL A 142 -18.41 -11.19 -4.75
CA VAL A 142 -17.84 -11.73 -6.00
C VAL A 142 -17.62 -13.24 -5.90
N LYS A 143 -17.05 -13.72 -4.79
CA LYS A 143 -16.80 -15.15 -4.55
C LYS A 143 -18.06 -15.98 -4.43
N SER A 144 -19.16 -15.40 -3.98
CA SER A 144 -20.47 -16.11 -3.92
C SER A 144 -21.03 -16.46 -5.30
N GLY A 145 -20.54 -15.81 -6.37
CA GLY A 145 -21.06 -15.96 -7.73
C GLY A 145 -22.35 -15.19 -8.00
N GLU A 146 -22.83 -14.36 -7.06
CA GLU A 146 -24.05 -13.56 -7.22
C GLU A 146 -24.04 -12.69 -8.50
N LEU A 147 -22.87 -12.16 -8.85
CA LEU A 147 -22.69 -11.31 -10.03
C LEU A 147 -22.12 -12.07 -11.25
N GLY A 148 -21.96 -13.40 -11.16
CA GLY A 148 -21.21 -14.16 -12.14
C GLY A 148 -19.71 -13.86 -12.09
N LYS A 149 -18.98 -14.23 -13.14
CA LYS A 149 -17.52 -14.04 -13.22
C LYS A 149 -17.17 -12.58 -13.51
N VAL A 150 -16.10 -12.10 -12.93
CA VAL A 150 -15.47 -10.82 -13.30
C VAL A 150 -14.94 -10.92 -14.73
N GLN A 151 -15.26 -9.94 -15.57
CA GLN A 151 -14.87 -9.88 -16.99
C GLN A 151 -13.88 -8.73 -17.26
N ILE A 152 -14.25 -7.51 -16.89
CA ILE A 152 -13.43 -6.31 -17.12
C ILE A 152 -13.40 -5.43 -15.88
N ILE A 153 -12.20 -4.94 -15.54
CA ILE A 153 -12.00 -3.94 -14.48
C ILE A 153 -11.53 -2.64 -15.12
N THR A 154 -12.14 -1.52 -14.76
CA THR A 154 -11.74 -0.19 -15.25
C THR A 154 -11.36 0.70 -14.09
N MET A 155 -10.13 1.25 -14.13
CA MET A 155 -9.54 2.05 -13.07
C MET A 155 -9.14 3.44 -13.55
N ASN A 156 -9.50 4.45 -12.77
CA ASN A 156 -9.06 5.83 -12.98
C ASN A 156 -8.43 6.39 -11.70
N PHE A 157 -7.30 7.09 -11.83
CA PHE A 157 -6.73 7.89 -10.76
C PHE A 157 -5.97 9.09 -11.35
N GLY A 158 -6.55 10.27 -11.27
CA GLY A 158 -5.88 11.52 -11.61
C GLY A 158 -5.72 12.39 -10.37
N SER A 159 -4.46 12.64 -9.97
CA SER A 159 -4.11 13.49 -8.83
C SER A 159 -3.36 14.71 -9.33
N PHE A 160 -4.08 15.78 -9.70
CA PHE A 160 -3.44 16.99 -10.22
C PHE A 160 -2.40 17.52 -9.23
N LYS A 161 -1.14 17.60 -9.69
CA LYS A 161 -0.01 18.23 -9.02
C LYS A 161 0.57 19.28 -9.93
N GLU A 162 0.85 20.46 -9.37
CA GLU A 162 1.64 21.47 -10.07
C GLU A 162 3.07 20.96 -10.32
N TYR A 163 3.68 21.41 -11.39
CA TYR A 163 5.07 21.08 -11.67
C TYR A 163 6.01 21.77 -10.67
N ASP A 164 6.47 20.98 -9.73
CA ASP A 164 7.60 21.28 -8.87
C ASP A 164 8.56 20.08 -8.91
N MET A 165 9.65 20.22 -9.66
CA MET A 165 10.62 19.14 -9.87
C MET A 165 11.41 18.77 -8.61
N LYS A 166 11.33 19.56 -7.55
CA LYS A 166 11.92 19.25 -6.23
C LYS A 166 10.97 18.48 -5.35
N ASN A 167 9.67 18.51 -5.65
CA ASN A 167 8.66 17.81 -4.89
C ASN A 167 8.77 16.29 -5.16
N ARG A 168 8.48 15.49 -4.13
CA ARG A 168 8.49 14.01 -4.20
C ARG A 168 7.64 13.43 -5.33
N PHE A 169 6.67 14.15 -5.87
CA PHE A 169 5.78 13.66 -6.93
C PHE A 169 6.46 13.54 -8.29
N PHE A 170 7.46 14.37 -8.58
CA PHE A 170 8.18 14.37 -9.85
C PHE A 170 9.69 14.16 -9.71
N ASN A 171 10.20 14.15 -8.47
CA ASN A 171 11.64 14.02 -8.22
C ASN A 171 12.09 12.57 -8.33
N MET A 172 12.95 12.27 -9.30
CA MET A 172 13.52 10.93 -9.51
C MET A 172 14.35 10.44 -8.32
N ASP A 173 15.08 11.34 -7.63
CA ASP A 173 15.89 10.97 -6.44
C ASP A 173 15.03 10.55 -5.24
N LEU A 174 13.74 10.90 -5.25
CA LEU A 174 12.77 10.53 -4.23
C LEU A 174 11.80 9.44 -4.72
N ALA A 175 12.09 8.80 -5.85
CA ALA A 175 11.25 7.81 -6.51
C ALA A 175 9.85 8.35 -6.83
N GLY A 176 9.76 9.57 -7.38
CA GLY A 176 8.52 10.19 -7.83
C GLY A 176 7.96 9.52 -9.08
N GLY A 177 6.69 9.76 -9.35
CA GLY A 177 5.96 9.25 -10.51
C GLY A 177 4.58 8.69 -10.15
N ALA A 178 3.75 8.56 -11.17
CA ALA A 178 2.37 8.10 -11.00
C ALA A 178 2.29 6.64 -10.58
N MET A 179 3.19 5.79 -11.10
CA MET A 179 3.14 4.34 -10.87
C MET A 179 3.28 3.99 -9.39
N LEU A 180 4.33 4.47 -8.72
CA LEU A 180 4.56 4.17 -7.31
C LEU A 180 3.62 4.96 -6.38
N ASP A 181 3.18 6.19 -6.74
CA ASP A 181 2.35 6.98 -5.84
C ASP A 181 0.87 6.63 -5.90
N ILE A 182 0.30 6.45 -7.11
CA ILE A 182 -1.13 6.22 -7.33
C ILE A 182 -1.44 4.92 -8.09
N GLY A 183 -0.53 4.45 -8.93
CA GLY A 183 -0.70 3.21 -9.70
C GLY A 183 -0.76 1.97 -8.82
N VAL A 184 -0.01 1.96 -7.74
CA VAL A 184 -0.03 0.88 -6.75
C VAL A 184 -1.45 0.61 -6.22
N TYR A 185 -2.24 1.64 -5.93
CA TYR A 185 -3.64 1.46 -5.50
C TYR A 185 -4.52 0.87 -6.60
N ALA A 186 -4.40 1.39 -7.83
CA ALA A 186 -5.20 0.91 -8.95
C ALA A 186 -4.89 -0.56 -9.28
N LEU A 187 -3.61 -0.92 -9.32
CA LEU A 187 -3.17 -2.30 -9.58
C LEU A 187 -3.54 -3.24 -8.42
N SER A 188 -3.57 -2.75 -7.19
CA SER A 188 -4.02 -3.52 -6.03
C SER A 188 -5.51 -3.91 -6.17
N ILE A 189 -6.38 -2.97 -6.57
CA ILE A 189 -7.78 -3.29 -6.87
C ILE A 189 -7.85 -4.31 -8.00
N VAL A 190 -7.17 -4.08 -9.12
CA VAL A 190 -7.17 -5.02 -10.25
C VAL A 190 -6.80 -6.42 -9.78
N ARG A 191 -5.66 -6.55 -9.06
CA ARG A 191 -5.19 -7.85 -8.60
C ARG A 191 -6.14 -8.53 -7.61
N SER A 192 -6.80 -7.77 -6.75
CA SER A 192 -7.70 -8.34 -5.72
C SER A 192 -9.02 -8.86 -6.27
N PHE A 193 -9.44 -8.43 -7.47
CA PHE A 193 -10.66 -8.88 -8.14
C PHE A 193 -10.41 -9.80 -9.34
N MET A 194 -9.17 -10.02 -9.75
CA MET A 194 -8.80 -11.02 -10.75
C MET A 194 -8.49 -12.36 -10.09
N ASP A 195 -8.92 -13.47 -10.72
CA ASP A 195 -8.66 -14.83 -10.24
C ASP A 195 -7.16 -15.18 -10.28
N GLU A 196 -6.46 -14.64 -11.29
CA GLU A 196 -5.05 -14.89 -11.56
C GLU A 196 -4.29 -13.58 -11.79
N THR A 197 -2.98 -13.59 -11.53
CA THR A 197 -2.10 -12.46 -11.83
C THR A 197 -2.07 -12.18 -13.34
N PRO A 198 -2.25 -10.91 -13.79
CA PRO A 198 -2.13 -10.56 -15.20
C PRO A 198 -0.72 -10.85 -15.73
N ASP A 199 -0.64 -11.51 -16.88
CA ASP A 199 0.62 -11.87 -17.56
C ASP A 199 0.82 -11.16 -18.90
N ASP A 200 -0.26 -10.75 -19.58
CA ASP A 200 -0.24 -9.92 -20.79
C ASP A 200 -0.46 -8.45 -20.39
N ILE A 201 0.58 -7.62 -20.61
CA ILE A 201 0.63 -6.23 -20.16
C ILE A 201 1.06 -5.34 -21.32
N VAL A 202 0.18 -4.41 -21.70
CA VAL A 202 0.45 -3.39 -22.73
C VAL A 202 0.23 -2.01 -22.14
N SER A 203 1.10 -1.05 -22.45
CA SER A 203 0.97 0.30 -21.88
C SER A 203 1.51 1.38 -22.83
N GLN A 204 0.99 2.59 -22.64
CA GLN A 204 1.54 3.85 -23.11
C GLN A 204 1.78 4.77 -21.90
N TRP A 205 2.84 5.55 -21.94
CA TRP A 205 3.19 6.45 -20.85
C TRP A 205 3.79 7.75 -21.36
N LYS A 206 3.80 8.75 -20.49
CA LYS A 206 4.45 10.04 -20.73
C LYS A 206 5.34 10.36 -19.54
N ALA A 207 6.60 10.72 -19.84
CA ALA A 207 7.54 11.20 -18.84
C ALA A 207 7.23 12.65 -18.46
N SER A 208 7.44 12.97 -17.18
CA SER A 208 7.57 14.34 -16.70
C SER A 208 8.92 14.95 -17.15
N PRO A 209 9.16 16.26 -16.94
CA PRO A 209 10.45 16.87 -17.26
C PRO A 209 11.66 16.27 -16.53
N THR A 210 11.47 15.57 -15.41
CA THR A 210 12.54 14.87 -14.66
C THR A 210 12.80 13.46 -15.18
N GLY A 211 11.92 12.92 -16.03
CA GLY A 211 11.96 11.53 -16.47
C GLY A 211 11.09 10.56 -15.65
N SER A 212 10.46 11.00 -14.55
CA SER A 212 9.47 10.19 -13.84
C SER A 212 8.19 10.02 -14.67
N ASP A 213 7.44 8.95 -14.43
CA ASP A 213 6.18 8.71 -15.13
C ASP A 213 5.11 9.69 -14.63
N GLU A 214 4.70 10.62 -15.51
CA GLU A 214 3.66 11.61 -15.24
C GLU A 214 2.28 11.01 -15.40
N GLN A 215 2.09 10.22 -16.44
CA GLN A 215 0.83 9.55 -16.75
C GLN A 215 1.06 8.24 -17.50
N ALA A 216 0.15 7.30 -17.30
CA ALA A 216 0.15 6.03 -18.00
C ALA A 216 -1.27 5.52 -18.29
N THR A 217 -1.42 4.84 -19.41
CA THR A 217 -2.59 4.00 -19.70
C THR A 217 -2.10 2.57 -19.88
N ILE A 218 -2.73 1.64 -19.17
CA ILE A 218 -2.29 0.25 -19.07
C ILE A 218 -3.45 -0.66 -19.40
N LEU A 219 -3.19 -1.68 -20.21
CA LEU A 219 -4.09 -2.80 -20.48
C LEU A 219 -3.48 -4.06 -19.88
N LEU A 220 -4.29 -4.81 -19.16
CA LEU A 220 -3.90 -6.04 -18.48
C LEU A 220 -4.84 -7.17 -18.89
N LYS A 221 -4.31 -8.38 -19.04
CA LYS A 221 -5.10 -9.59 -19.25
C LYS A 221 -4.44 -10.76 -18.53
N ASN A 222 -5.23 -11.68 -17.98
CA ASN A 222 -4.75 -12.92 -17.37
C ASN A 222 -5.11 -14.15 -18.20
N GLY A 223 -4.61 -15.31 -17.80
CA GLY A 223 -4.85 -16.58 -18.48
C GLY A 223 -6.31 -17.02 -18.56
N SER A 224 -7.14 -16.62 -17.58
CA SER A 224 -8.59 -16.89 -17.57
C SER A 224 -9.40 -15.96 -18.46
N GLY A 225 -8.75 -14.97 -19.10
CA GLY A 225 -9.37 -14.03 -20.04
C GLY A 225 -9.94 -12.78 -19.41
N GLN A 226 -9.84 -12.60 -18.11
CA GLN A 226 -10.20 -11.34 -17.43
C GLN A 226 -9.27 -10.21 -17.88
N MET A 227 -9.81 -9.02 -18.07
CA MET A 227 -9.07 -7.86 -18.55
C MET A 227 -9.19 -6.68 -17.59
N ALA A 228 -8.21 -5.78 -17.63
CA ALA A 228 -8.31 -4.50 -16.94
C ALA A 228 -7.73 -3.35 -17.76
N THR A 229 -8.29 -2.15 -17.53
CA THR A 229 -7.77 -0.89 -18.02
C THR A 229 -7.45 0.01 -16.83
N VAL A 230 -6.27 0.64 -16.85
CA VAL A 230 -5.84 1.57 -15.79
C VAL A 230 -5.38 2.87 -16.43
N ALA A 231 -5.98 4.00 -16.04
CA ALA A 231 -5.57 5.34 -16.48
C ALA A 231 -5.10 6.16 -15.28
N LEU A 232 -3.82 6.56 -15.32
CA LEU A 232 -3.14 7.30 -14.25
C LEU A 232 -2.68 8.66 -14.76
N SER A 233 -2.77 9.70 -13.94
CA SER A 233 -2.13 10.99 -14.21
C SER A 233 -1.80 11.75 -12.92
N MET A 234 -0.57 12.29 -12.86
CA MET A 234 -0.13 13.22 -11.81
C MET A 234 -0.32 14.69 -12.17
N HIS A 235 -0.66 14.99 -13.43
CA HIS A 235 -0.83 16.37 -13.89
C HIS A 235 -2.21 16.64 -14.53
N SER A 236 -3.15 15.72 -14.37
CA SER A 236 -4.57 15.96 -14.67
C SER A 236 -5.47 15.37 -13.59
N LYS A 237 -6.64 15.97 -13.39
CA LYS A 237 -7.62 15.48 -12.42
C LYS A 237 -8.52 14.46 -13.08
N GLN A 238 -8.66 13.30 -12.42
CA GLN A 238 -9.66 12.27 -12.72
C GLN A 238 -10.31 11.84 -11.40
N PRO A 239 -11.53 11.28 -11.43
CA PRO A 239 -12.08 10.61 -10.25
C PRO A 239 -11.22 9.41 -9.88
N LYS A 240 -11.13 9.09 -8.59
CA LYS A 240 -10.58 7.81 -8.13
C LYS A 240 -11.70 6.78 -8.20
N ARG A 241 -11.90 6.22 -9.38
CA ARG A 241 -13.01 5.32 -9.69
C ARG A 241 -12.52 3.95 -10.07
N ALA A 242 -13.11 2.93 -9.46
CA ALA A 242 -13.00 1.54 -9.85
C ALA A 242 -14.35 1.04 -10.32
N MET A 243 -14.38 0.32 -11.44
CA MET A 243 -15.56 -0.40 -11.92
C MET A 243 -15.18 -1.85 -12.22
N ILE A 244 -15.80 -2.78 -11.51
CA ILE A 244 -15.62 -4.22 -11.67
C ILE A 244 -16.86 -4.77 -12.39
N SER A 245 -16.74 -5.03 -13.69
CA SER A 245 -17.81 -5.53 -14.53
C SER A 245 -17.82 -7.06 -14.52
N CYS A 246 -18.95 -7.62 -14.12
CA CYS A 246 -19.22 -9.05 -14.06
C CYS A 246 -20.26 -9.47 -15.08
N GLU A 247 -20.52 -10.78 -15.24
CA GLU A 247 -21.50 -11.32 -16.20
C GLU A 247 -22.95 -10.85 -15.95
N GLN A 248 -23.30 -10.63 -14.67
CA GLN A 248 -24.68 -10.33 -14.26
C GLN A 248 -24.83 -8.94 -13.62
N GLY A 249 -23.80 -8.09 -13.70
CA GLY A 249 -23.84 -6.76 -13.14
C GLY A 249 -22.47 -6.13 -13.03
N TYR A 250 -22.39 -5.04 -12.29
CA TYR A 250 -21.11 -4.41 -11.98
C TYR A 250 -21.10 -3.80 -10.59
N ILE A 251 -19.87 -3.64 -10.07
CA ILE A 251 -19.58 -2.92 -8.82
C ILE A 251 -18.87 -1.62 -9.20
N GLU A 252 -19.35 -0.50 -8.69
CA GLU A 252 -18.69 0.80 -8.81
C GLU A 252 -18.23 1.27 -7.44
N ILE A 253 -16.94 1.67 -7.34
CA ILE A 253 -16.33 2.15 -6.12
C ILE A 253 -15.70 3.51 -6.40
N MET A 254 -16.13 4.54 -5.68
CA MET A 254 -15.55 5.87 -5.71
C MET A 254 -14.56 6.04 -4.55
N GLU A 255 -13.52 6.90 -4.73
CA GLU A 255 -12.48 7.15 -3.72
C GLU A 255 -11.85 5.86 -3.17
N TYR A 256 -11.65 4.89 -4.04
CA TYR A 256 -11.33 3.50 -3.75
C TYR A 256 -10.09 3.24 -2.85
N PRO A 257 -9.09 4.12 -2.68
CA PRO A 257 -7.99 3.82 -1.75
C PRO A 257 -8.41 3.59 -0.30
N ARG A 258 -9.54 4.20 0.12
CA ARG A 258 -10.09 4.07 1.49
C ARG A 258 -11.62 4.05 1.48
N ALA A 259 -12.23 3.43 0.47
CA ALA A 259 -13.67 3.44 0.33
C ALA A 259 -14.38 2.67 1.45
N ASP A 260 -15.49 3.23 1.93
CA ASP A 260 -16.43 2.61 2.85
C ASP A 260 -17.80 2.34 2.21
N LYS A 261 -17.94 2.69 0.91
CA LYS A 261 -19.17 2.51 0.13
C LYS A 261 -18.87 2.06 -1.29
N ALA A 262 -19.76 1.23 -1.83
CA ALA A 262 -19.79 0.83 -3.22
C ALA A 262 -21.24 0.71 -3.72
N VAL A 263 -21.42 0.79 -5.01
CA VAL A 263 -22.72 0.59 -5.66
C VAL A 263 -22.65 -0.68 -6.50
N ILE A 264 -23.65 -1.54 -6.38
CA ILE A 264 -23.85 -2.72 -7.22
C ILE A 264 -25.07 -2.49 -8.10
N VAL A 265 -24.90 -2.74 -9.40
CA VAL A 265 -25.98 -2.65 -10.38
C VAL A 265 -26.18 -4.03 -11.02
N ASP A 266 -27.40 -4.56 -10.91
CA ASP A 266 -27.79 -5.81 -11.55
C ASP A 266 -28.09 -5.58 -13.04
N ALA A 267 -27.46 -6.35 -13.91
CA ALA A 267 -27.58 -6.18 -15.37
C ALA A 267 -28.97 -6.60 -15.93
N ASN A 268 -29.67 -7.52 -15.26
CA ASN A 268 -30.95 -8.05 -15.75
C ASN A 268 -32.12 -7.16 -15.36
N THR A 269 -32.07 -6.61 -14.15
CA THR A 269 -33.19 -5.82 -13.58
C THR A 269 -32.93 -4.32 -13.58
N GLY A 270 -31.67 -3.90 -13.70
CA GLY A 270 -31.26 -2.49 -13.50
C GLY A 270 -31.33 -2.04 -12.04
N ASN A 271 -31.63 -2.94 -11.12
CA ASN A 271 -31.67 -2.58 -9.68
C ASN A 271 -30.30 -2.11 -9.19
N VAL A 272 -30.35 -1.06 -8.37
CA VAL A 272 -29.15 -0.44 -7.75
C VAL A 272 -29.17 -0.70 -6.26
N ARG A 273 -28.07 -1.20 -5.73
CA ARG A 273 -27.89 -1.48 -4.31
C ARG A 273 -26.59 -0.83 -3.81
N GLU A 274 -26.67 -0.04 -2.76
CA GLU A 274 -25.49 0.47 -2.04
C GLU A 274 -25.03 -0.59 -1.03
N ILE A 275 -23.73 -0.80 -0.99
CA ILE A 275 -23.02 -1.53 0.06
C ILE A 275 -22.22 -0.51 0.84
N ALA A 276 -22.46 -0.40 2.15
CA ALA A 276 -21.71 0.44 3.05
C ALA A 276 -21.14 -0.42 4.18
N CYS A 277 -19.82 -0.38 4.39
CA CYS A 277 -19.14 -1.17 5.41
C CYS A 277 -17.82 -0.53 5.82
N GLY A 278 -17.63 -0.33 7.12
CA GLY A 278 -16.46 0.35 7.66
C GLY A 278 -16.63 1.88 7.70
N ASP A 279 -15.51 2.57 7.87
CA ASP A 279 -15.42 4.03 7.92
C ASP A 279 -14.07 4.45 7.36
N THR A 280 -14.06 5.29 6.34
CA THR A 280 -12.85 5.86 5.71
C THR A 280 -11.89 6.49 6.72
N ALA A 281 -12.41 7.13 7.79
CA ALA A 281 -11.60 7.76 8.83
C ALA A 281 -10.86 6.75 9.72
N ASN A 282 -11.18 5.46 9.62
CA ASN A 282 -10.57 4.38 10.38
C ASN A 282 -9.66 3.49 9.51
N ALA A 283 -9.30 3.89 8.29
CA ALA A 283 -8.51 3.05 7.39
C ALA A 283 -7.20 2.55 8.02
N LEU A 284 -6.41 3.42 8.65
CA LEU A 284 -5.18 3.02 9.31
C LEU A 284 -5.44 2.23 10.61
N TYR A 285 -6.56 2.49 11.29
CA TYR A 285 -6.96 1.71 12.47
C TYR A 285 -7.17 0.24 12.09
N TYR A 286 -7.88 -0.06 10.98
CA TYR A 286 -8.09 -1.43 10.52
C TYR A 286 -6.77 -2.11 10.15
N GLU A 287 -5.90 -1.42 9.43
CA GLU A 287 -4.59 -1.90 9.01
C GLU A 287 -3.69 -2.26 10.20
N MET A 288 -3.64 -1.39 11.21
CA MET A 288 -2.84 -1.63 12.40
C MET A 288 -3.41 -2.74 13.28
N LEU A 289 -4.74 -2.84 13.35
CA LEU A 289 -5.40 -3.93 14.07
C LEU A 289 -5.08 -5.29 13.45
N ASP A 290 -5.15 -5.39 12.11
CA ASP A 290 -4.82 -6.61 11.38
C ASP A 290 -3.34 -6.97 11.55
N MET A 291 -2.43 -5.98 11.50
CA MET A 291 -1.00 -6.20 11.73
C MET A 291 -0.75 -6.77 13.13
N GLU A 292 -1.36 -6.19 14.18
CA GLU A 292 -1.20 -6.71 15.54
C GLU A 292 -1.76 -8.12 15.70
N ASN A 293 -2.91 -8.40 15.09
CA ASN A 293 -3.51 -9.73 15.12
C ASN A 293 -2.59 -10.74 14.41
N ALA A 294 -2.06 -10.36 13.24
CA ALA A 294 -1.13 -11.21 12.49
C ALA A 294 0.15 -11.53 13.28
N VAL A 295 0.74 -10.52 13.94
CA VAL A 295 1.92 -10.71 14.81
C VAL A 295 1.59 -11.62 16.00
N LYS A 296 0.45 -11.43 16.66
CA LYS A 296 0.05 -12.21 17.86
C LYS A 296 -0.31 -13.67 17.54
N THR A 297 -0.95 -13.90 16.41
CA THR A 297 -1.46 -15.22 16.03
C THR A 297 -0.48 -16.01 15.15
N GLY A 298 0.43 -15.32 14.46
CA GLY A 298 1.26 -15.89 13.41
C GLY A 298 0.52 -16.08 12.07
N ASP A 299 -0.76 -15.69 11.97
CA ASP A 299 -1.54 -15.74 10.73
C ASP A 299 -1.47 -14.39 10.01
N ALA A 300 -0.68 -14.34 8.96
CA ALA A 300 -0.49 -13.15 8.13
C ALA A 300 -1.43 -13.09 6.91
N SER A 301 -2.46 -13.94 6.83
CA SER A 301 -3.36 -14.01 5.66
C SER A 301 -4.06 -12.69 5.35
N SER A 302 -4.44 -11.91 6.37
CA SER A 302 -5.07 -10.59 6.24
C SER A 302 -4.13 -9.50 5.72
N MET A 303 -2.80 -9.73 5.74
CA MET A 303 -1.82 -8.73 5.27
C MET A 303 -1.61 -8.76 3.75
N HIS A 304 -2.11 -9.78 3.06
CA HIS A 304 -2.12 -9.90 1.59
C HIS A 304 -0.76 -9.63 0.89
N LEU A 305 0.36 -9.95 1.53
CA LEU A 305 1.71 -9.70 0.98
C LEU A 305 1.92 -10.33 -0.40
N ALA A 306 1.25 -11.44 -0.69
CA ALA A 306 1.29 -12.06 -2.03
C ALA A 306 0.72 -11.13 -3.10
N TYR A 307 -0.35 -10.37 -2.81
CA TYR A 307 -0.90 -9.38 -3.73
C TYR A 307 0.05 -8.18 -3.89
N SER A 308 0.67 -7.71 -2.80
CA SER A 308 1.70 -6.66 -2.88
C SER A 308 2.87 -7.09 -3.78
N LYS A 309 3.29 -8.37 -3.69
CA LYS A 309 4.32 -8.94 -4.57
C LYS A 309 3.87 -8.93 -6.04
N ASP A 310 2.70 -9.44 -6.36
CA ASP A 310 2.16 -9.47 -7.72
C ASP A 310 2.06 -8.05 -8.31
N VAL A 311 1.57 -7.08 -7.53
CA VAL A 311 1.48 -5.67 -7.94
C VAL A 311 2.86 -5.07 -8.19
N MET A 312 3.84 -5.35 -7.33
CA MET A 312 5.22 -4.88 -7.52
C MET A 312 5.86 -5.50 -8.77
N ASP A 313 5.58 -6.76 -9.08
CA ASP A 313 6.03 -7.42 -10.30
C ASP A 313 5.45 -6.73 -11.56
N ILE A 314 4.16 -6.41 -11.56
CA ILE A 314 3.50 -5.67 -12.65
C ILE A 314 4.15 -4.29 -12.82
N MET A 315 4.31 -3.51 -11.74
CA MET A 315 4.92 -2.19 -11.77
C MET A 315 6.37 -2.24 -12.26
N THR A 316 7.13 -3.25 -11.85
CA THR A 316 8.52 -3.45 -12.29
C THR A 316 8.58 -3.76 -13.78
N ARG A 317 7.72 -4.66 -14.29
CA ARG A 317 7.63 -5.00 -15.72
C ARG A 317 7.27 -3.77 -16.57
N LEU A 318 6.31 -2.96 -16.13
CA LEU A 318 5.92 -1.71 -16.80
C LEU A 318 7.10 -0.74 -16.88
N ARG A 319 7.76 -0.43 -15.76
CA ARG A 319 8.91 0.49 -15.75
C ARG A 319 10.09 -0.03 -16.57
N LYS A 320 10.34 -1.34 -16.58
CA LYS A 320 11.31 -1.96 -17.48
C LYS A 320 10.96 -1.74 -18.95
N SER A 321 9.71 -1.93 -19.35
CA SER A 321 9.25 -1.71 -20.72
C SER A 321 9.38 -0.24 -21.16
N TRP A 322 9.31 0.69 -20.20
CA TRP A 322 9.48 2.13 -20.41
C TRP A 322 10.96 2.57 -20.39
N ASN A 323 11.88 1.66 -20.08
CA ASN A 323 13.28 1.98 -19.79
C ASN A 323 13.42 3.07 -18.70
N MET A 324 12.50 3.08 -17.75
CA MET A 324 12.45 4.04 -16.65
C MET A 324 13.01 3.42 -15.37
N LYS A 325 14.10 3.98 -14.85
CA LYS A 325 14.83 3.49 -13.70
C LYS A 325 15.17 4.62 -12.75
N TYR A 326 14.96 4.40 -11.47
CA TYR A 326 15.35 5.37 -10.44
C TYR A 326 16.87 5.35 -10.20
N PRO A 327 17.46 6.47 -9.74
CA PRO A 327 18.88 6.51 -9.37
C PRO A 327 19.24 5.44 -8.33
N GLY A 328 20.33 4.70 -8.59
CA GLY A 328 20.80 3.64 -7.69
C GLY A 328 20.01 2.33 -7.75
N GLU A 329 18.89 2.28 -8.43
CA GLU A 329 18.08 1.07 -8.56
C GLU A 329 18.79 0.00 -9.40
N THR A 330 18.65 -1.26 -8.98
CA THR A 330 19.11 -2.44 -9.76
C THR A 330 17.94 -3.38 -9.98
N TRP A 331 17.81 -3.88 -11.26
CA TRP A 331 16.80 -4.90 -11.55
C TRP A 331 17.39 -6.30 -11.59
#